data_47496430d78d43df277b3383b50cd48d
#
_entry.id   47496430d78d43df277b3383b50cd48d
#
_cell.length_a   1.000
_cell.length_b   1.000
_cell.length_c   1.000
_cell.angle_alpha   90.00
_cell.angle_beta   90.00
_cell.angle_gamma   90.00
#
_symmetry.space_group_name_H-M   'P 1'
#
loop_
_entity.id
_entity.type
_entity.pdbx_description
1 polymer ?
#
loop_
_entity_poly.entity_id
_entity_poly.type
_entity_poly.pdbx_seq_one_letter_code
_entity_poly.pdbx_strand_id
1 'polypeptide(L)'
;MKRLFGIVLSAFLLACSNPQEKAERLIDAMGETAQAGGDAVVDTSGWQQKWTVLQAAANSTDQDSLWARYQMISADIQASVPGGALYAIRTYFQVADSLPSRQEGALALFSAAVTFEEKLSDRGRAIQVLTMLVDRYPGTHMAETALAYRDVLVFENDESLLDKIHEWQTQESPPTP
;
A
#
# COMPACT_ATOMS: atom_id res chain seq x y z
N MET A 1 39.33 -24.50 -45.57
CA MET A 1 39.19 -24.50 -44.10
C MET A 1 39.12 -23.09 -43.60
N LYS A 2 37.98 -22.44 -43.73
CA LYS A 2 37.69 -21.11 -43.15
C LYS A 2 36.17 -20.92 -43.22
N ARG A 3 35.47 -21.10 -42.12
CA ARG A 3 34.08 -20.61 -41.85
C ARG A 3 33.50 -21.38 -40.67
N LEU A 4 33.91 -21.08 -39.43
CA LEU A 4 33.23 -21.52 -38.21
C LEU A 4 33.69 -20.66 -37.03
N PHE A 5 33.48 -19.32 -37.11
CA PHE A 5 33.76 -18.42 -35.99
C PHE A 5 32.79 -17.23 -35.98
N GLY A 6 31.48 -17.51 -36.03
CA GLY A 6 30.52 -16.45 -36.15
C GLY A 6 29.20 -16.59 -35.42
N ILE A 7 29.01 -17.57 -34.52
CA ILE A 7 27.67 -17.83 -33.96
C ILE A 7 27.66 -17.90 -32.42
N VAL A 8 28.70 -17.52 -31.71
CA VAL A 8 28.70 -17.61 -30.23
C VAL A 8 28.50 -16.27 -29.53
N LEU A 9 28.44 -15.14 -30.27
CA LEU A 9 28.37 -13.81 -29.64
C LEU A 9 26.95 -13.22 -29.47
N SER A 10 25.92 -13.90 -29.98
CA SER A 10 24.52 -13.37 -29.91
C SER A 10 23.70 -13.87 -28.72
N ALA A 11 24.19 -14.86 -27.97
CA ALA A 11 23.43 -15.45 -26.83
C ALA A 11 23.68 -14.77 -25.48
N PHE A 12 24.66 -13.85 -25.38
CA PHE A 12 25.02 -13.22 -24.10
C PHE A 12 24.35 -11.87 -23.84
N LEU A 13 23.60 -11.32 -24.78
CA LEU A 13 22.93 -10.02 -24.61
C LEU A 13 21.52 -10.09 -24.05
N LEU A 14 20.97 -11.26 -23.79
CA LEU A 14 19.61 -11.44 -23.26
C LEU A 14 19.53 -11.67 -21.74
N ALA A 15 20.65 -11.66 -21.03
CA ALA A 15 20.66 -12.00 -19.60
C ALA A 15 20.83 -10.81 -18.63
N CYS A 16 20.98 -9.58 -19.11
CA CYS A 16 21.16 -8.39 -18.26
C CYS A 16 20.05 -7.36 -18.50
N SER A 17 18.79 -7.73 -18.31
CA SER A 17 17.78 -6.69 -18.14
C SER A 17 17.95 -6.09 -16.74
N ASN A 18 18.14 -4.76 -16.69
CA ASN A 18 18.24 -3.97 -15.47
C ASN A 18 17.04 -4.30 -14.54
N PRO A 19 17.25 -4.53 -13.23
CA PRO A 19 16.17 -4.79 -12.29
C PRO A 19 15.05 -3.74 -12.34
N GLN A 20 15.41 -2.47 -12.53
CA GLN A 20 14.43 -1.38 -12.66
C GLN A 20 13.58 -1.54 -13.93
N GLU A 21 14.17 -1.88 -15.09
CA GLU A 21 13.43 -2.10 -16.32
C GLU A 21 12.43 -3.28 -16.19
N LYS A 22 12.81 -4.33 -15.48
CA LYS A 22 11.89 -5.45 -15.19
C LYS A 22 10.73 -5.01 -14.30
N ALA A 23 11.01 -4.18 -13.29
CA ALA A 23 9.99 -3.65 -12.39
C ALA A 23 9.03 -2.73 -13.11
N GLU A 24 9.52 -1.82 -13.96
CA GLU A 24 8.65 -0.92 -14.73
C GLU A 24 7.73 -1.70 -15.68
N ARG A 25 8.24 -2.69 -16.42
CA ARG A 25 7.41 -3.56 -17.25
C ARG A 25 6.35 -4.33 -16.45
N LEU A 26 6.70 -4.77 -15.25
CA LEU A 26 5.75 -5.42 -14.34
C LEU A 26 4.66 -4.45 -13.90
N ILE A 27 5.02 -3.23 -13.52
CA ILE A 27 4.09 -2.18 -13.07
C ILE A 27 3.14 -1.81 -14.20
N ASP A 28 3.65 -1.62 -15.42
CA ASP A 28 2.85 -1.33 -16.61
C ASP A 28 1.83 -2.45 -16.88
N ALA A 29 2.27 -3.71 -16.85
CA ALA A 29 1.39 -4.86 -17.03
C ALA A 29 0.31 -4.97 -15.95
N MET A 30 0.63 -4.63 -14.69
CA MET A 30 -0.35 -4.58 -13.60
C MET A 30 -1.36 -3.45 -13.80
N GLY A 31 -0.94 -2.29 -14.31
CA GLY A 31 -1.81 -1.17 -14.63
C GLY A 31 -2.79 -1.48 -15.77
N GLU A 32 -2.35 -2.17 -16.80
CA GLU A 32 -3.20 -2.60 -17.93
C GLU A 32 -4.28 -3.59 -17.47
N THR A 33 -3.94 -4.54 -16.59
CA THR A 33 -4.92 -5.51 -16.07
C THR A 33 -5.96 -4.86 -15.16
N ALA A 34 -5.57 -3.86 -14.35
CA ALA A 34 -6.50 -3.11 -13.51
C ALA A 34 -7.51 -2.28 -14.33
N GLN A 35 -7.12 -1.76 -15.50
CA GLN A 35 -8.00 -1.00 -16.38
C GLN A 35 -8.98 -1.88 -17.19
N ALA A 36 -8.61 -3.13 -17.45
CA ALA A 36 -9.43 -4.06 -18.23
C ALA A 36 -10.55 -4.74 -17.42
N GLY A 37 -10.42 -4.80 -16.10
CA GLY A 37 -11.41 -5.41 -15.21
C GLY A 37 -12.10 -4.34 -14.35
N GLY A 38 -13.38 -4.07 -14.58
CA GLY A 38 -14.16 -3.01 -13.96
C GLY A 38 -14.27 -3.00 -12.41
N ASP A 39 -13.78 -4.03 -11.72
CA ASP A 39 -13.48 -4.05 -10.29
C ASP A 39 -11.99 -4.37 -10.15
N ALA A 40 -11.20 -3.42 -9.67
CA ALA A 40 -9.75 -3.53 -9.54
C ALA A 40 -9.36 -4.56 -8.46
N VAL A 41 -9.64 -5.84 -8.75
CA VAL A 41 -9.07 -6.94 -7.97
C VAL A 41 -7.60 -7.04 -8.38
N VAL A 42 -6.71 -6.65 -7.49
CA VAL A 42 -5.27 -6.85 -7.68
C VAL A 42 -5.04 -8.35 -7.94
N ASP A 43 -4.59 -8.68 -9.15
CA ASP A 43 -4.18 -10.05 -9.45
C ASP A 43 -3.05 -10.47 -8.51
N THR A 44 -3.39 -11.27 -7.52
CA THR A 44 -2.46 -11.78 -6.52
C THR A 44 -1.73 -13.04 -6.97
N SER A 45 -2.02 -13.55 -8.18
CA SER A 45 -1.29 -14.70 -8.71
C SER A 45 0.20 -14.35 -8.89
N GLY A 46 1.08 -15.26 -8.48
CA GLY A 46 2.53 -15.03 -8.57
C GLY A 46 3.04 -13.84 -7.74
N TRP A 47 2.36 -13.45 -6.67
CA TRP A 47 2.72 -12.30 -5.85
C TRP A 47 4.17 -12.34 -5.34
N GLN A 48 4.69 -13.52 -4.98
CA GLN A 48 6.08 -13.67 -4.54
C GLN A 48 7.08 -13.29 -5.63
N GLN A 49 6.79 -13.65 -6.88
CA GLN A 49 7.64 -13.30 -8.02
C GLN A 49 7.59 -11.79 -8.29
N LYS A 50 6.38 -11.19 -8.26
CA LYS A 50 6.18 -9.73 -8.39
C LYS A 50 6.95 -8.99 -7.30
N TRP A 51 6.80 -9.41 -6.06
CA TRP A 51 7.52 -8.86 -4.91
C TRP A 51 9.04 -8.95 -5.08
N THR A 52 9.57 -10.11 -5.51
CA THR A 52 11.00 -10.32 -5.73
C THR A 52 11.56 -9.36 -6.78
N VAL A 53 10.84 -9.14 -7.88
CA VAL A 53 11.24 -8.21 -8.94
C VAL A 53 11.30 -6.77 -8.41
N LEU A 54 10.29 -6.33 -7.65
CA LEU A 54 10.22 -5.00 -7.06
C LEU A 54 11.31 -4.79 -6.00
N GLN A 55 11.58 -5.78 -5.15
CA GLN A 55 12.68 -5.70 -4.17
C GLN A 55 14.06 -5.62 -4.84
N ALA A 56 14.28 -6.38 -5.92
CA ALA A 56 15.52 -6.27 -6.68
C ALA A 56 15.70 -4.87 -7.30
N ALA A 57 14.62 -4.26 -7.79
CA ALA A 57 14.64 -2.90 -8.31
C ALA A 57 14.89 -1.87 -7.21
N ALA A 58 14.21 -1.98 -6.07
CA ALA A 58 14.43 -1.11 -4.92
C ALA A 58 15.88 -1.16 -4.42
N ASN A 59 16.49 -2.35 -4.39
CA ASN A 59 17.88 -2.52 -3.97
C ASN A 59 18.92 -2.04 -5.03
N SER A 60 18.48 -1.76 -6.25
CA SER A 60 19.36 -1.33 -7.35
C SER A 60 19.29 0.15 -7.66
N THR A 61 18.53 0.94 -6.90
CA THR A 61 18.36 2.38 -7.11
C THR A 61 18.90 3.19 -5.94
N ASP A 62 19.57 4.29 -6.26
CA ASP A 62 19.98 5.31 -5.29
C ASP A 62 18.98 6.49 -5.23
N GLN A 63 17.90 6.42 -6.00
CA GLN A 63 16.87 7.45 -6.04
C GLN A 63 15.78 7.15 -5.03
N ASP A 64 15.66 7.99 -3.99
CA ASP A 64 14.68 7.84 -2.91
C ASP A 64 13.23 7.65 -3.42
N SER A 65 12.81 8.43 -4.42
CA SER A 65 11.45 8.36 -4.95
C SER A 65 11.18 7.03 -5.68
N LEU A 66 12.15 6.51 -6.42
CA LEU A 66 12.03 5.20 -7.07
C LEU A 66 12.05 4.07 -6.04
N TRP A 67 12.95 4.15 -5.06
CA TRP A 67 12.98 3.21 -3.96
C TRP A 67 11.63 3.15 -3.23
N ALA A 68 11.10 4.31 -2.83
CA ALA A 68 9.80 4.40 -2.17
C ALA A 68 8.67 3.83 -3.03
N ARG A 69 8.65 4.16 -4.32
CA ARG A 69 7.65 3.65 -5.27
C ARG A 69 7.65 2.12 -5.32
N TYR A 70 8.82 1.50 -5.47
CA TYR A 70 8.91 0.03 -5.52
C TYR A 70 8.54 -0.62 -4.19
N GLN A 71 8.92 -0.02 -3.06
CA GLN A 71 8.54 -0.51 -1.73
C GLN A 71 7.03 -0.41 -1.52
N MET A 72 6.41 0.70 -1.89
CA MET A 72 4.97 0.88 -1.74
C MET A 72 4.16 -0.10 -2.60
N ILE A 73 4.51 -0.27 -3.88
CA ILE A 73 3.85 -1.25 -4.74
C ILE A 73 4.03 -2.68 -4.20
N SER A 74 5.22 -3.00 -3.66
CA SER A 74 5.45 -4.27 -2.98
C SER A 74 4.53 -4.46 -1.77
N ALA A 75 4.30 -3.40 -1.00
CA ALA A 75 3.41 -3.41 0.16
C ALA A 75 1.94 -3.56 -0.26
N ASP A 76 1.51 -2.87 -1.33
CA ASP A 76 0.15 -3.00 -1.88
C ASP A 76 -0.15 -4.45 -2.32
N ILE A 77 0.80 -5.11 -2.97
CA ILE A 77 0.70 -6.53 -3.32
C ILE A 77 0.58 -7.38 -2.05
N GLN A 78 1.39 -7.13 -1.03
CA GLN A 78 1.31 -7.85 0.25
C GLN A 78 -0.02 -7.63 0.96
N ALA A 79 -0.55 -6.40 0.99
CA ALA A 79 -1.84 -6.08 1.59
C ALA A 79 -3.01 -6.81 0.91
N SER A 80 -2.85 -7.17 -0.36
CA SER A 80 -3.88 -7.83 -1.16
C SER A 80 -3.91 -9.36 -0.99
N VAL A 81 -2.91 -9.96 -0.32
CA VAL A 81 -2.89 -11.41 -0.07
C VAL A 81 -3.33 -11.74 1.35
N PRO A 82 -3.98 -12.90 1.57
CA PRO A 82 -4.39 -13.30 2.92
C PRO A 82 -3.22 -13.32 3.91
N GLY A 83 -3.39 -12.64 5.04
CA GLY A 83 -2.35 -12.55 6.09
C GLY A 83 -1.20 -11.59 5.79
N GLY A 84 -1.19 -10.91 4.64
CA GLY A 84 -0.11 -10.01 4.22
C GLY A 84 -0.19 -8.59 4.79
N ALA A 85 -1.34 -8.17 5.31
CA ALA A 85 -1.59 -6.80 5.75
C ALA A 85 -0.55 -6.26 6.76
N LEU A 86 -0.15 -7.05 7.76
CA LEU A 86 0.86 -6.60 8.73
C LEU A 86 2.25 -6.42 8.11
N TYR A 87 2.62 -7.23 7.11
CA TYR A 87 3.87 -7.05 6.37
C TYR A 87 3.83 -5.77 5.53
N ALA A 88 2.69 -5.50 4.86
CA ALA A 88 2.47 -4.27 4.12
C ALA A 88 2.62 -3.04 5.02
N ILE A 89 1.91 -3.01 6.15
CA ILE A 89 1.97 -1.93 7.15
C ILE A 89 3.41 -1.68 7.60
N ARG A 90 4.17 -2.73 7.90
CA ARG A 90 5.58 -2.61 8.26
C ARG A 90 6.40 -1.92 7.17
N THR A 91 6.17 -2.28 5.90
CA THR A 91 6.87 -1.68 4.75
C THR A 91 6.49 -0.20 4.61
N TYR A 92 5.21 0.17 4.76
CA TYR A 92 4.78 1.57 4.72
C TYR A 92 5.45 2.39 5.83
N PHE A 93 5.51 1.89 7.06
CA PHE A 93 6.25 2.58 8.14
C PHE A 93 7.73 2.72 7.81
N GLN A 94 8.36 1.68 7.24
CA GLN A 94 9.75 1.77 6.80
C GLN A 94 9.98 2.89 5.78
N VAL A 95 9.08 3.04 4.79
CA VAL A 95 9.15 4.14 3.82
C VAL A 95 8.97 5.49 4.51
N ALA A 96 7.98 5.62 5.40
CA ALA A 96 7.71 6.86 6.13
C ALA A 96 8.89 7.29 7.03
N ASP A 97 9.54 6.33 7.68
CA ASP A 97 10.68 6.61 8.56
C ASP A 97 11.97 6.88 7.79
N SER A 98 12.14 6.28 6.60
CA SER A 98 13.27 6.55 5.72
C SER A 98 13.16 7.90 5.00
N LEU A 99 11.95 8.42 4.80
CA LEU A 99 11.67 9.65 4.06
C LEU A 99 10.78 10.62 4.85
N PRO A 100 11.19 11.04 6.07
CA PRO A 100 10.32 11.72 7.04
C PRO A 100 9.87 13.13 6.62
N SER A 101 10.51 13.73 5.60
CA SER A 101 10.18 15.08 5.12
C SER A 101 9.69 15.07 3.67
N ARG A 102 9.39 13.90 3.11
CA ARG A 102 9.02 13.76 1.71
C ARG A 102 7.55 13.32 1.57
N GLN A 103 6.95 13.68 0.44
CA GLN A 103 5.58 13.31 0.13
C GLN A 103 5.35 11.80 0.13
N GLU A 104 6.35 11.03 -0.29
CA GLU A 104 6.32 9.56 -0.28
C GLU A 104 6.14 9.01 1.14
N GLY A 105 6.78 9.63 2.14
CA GLY A 105 6.60 9.25 3.54
C GLY A 105 5.18 9.53 4.06
N ALA A 106 4.59 10.67 3.68
CA ALA A 106 3.20 11.00 4.02
C ALA A 106 2.22 10.00 3.37
N LEU A 107 2.42 9.70 2.07
CA LEU A 107 1.61 8.73 1.35
C LEU A 107 1.71 7.34 1.98
N ALA A 108 2.90 6.92 2.41
CA ALA A 108 3.10 5.65 3.07
C ALA A 108 2.35 5.54 4.40
N LEU A 109 2.33 6.60 5.25
CA LEU A 109 1.50 6.60 6.46
C LEU A 109 0.01 6.53 6.13
N PHE A 110 -0.45 7.23 5.10
CA PHE A 110 -1.83 7.14 4.66
C PHE A 110 -2.20 5.73 4.25
N SER A 111 -1.37 5.07 3.42
CA SER A 111 -1.57 3.67 3.01
C SER A 111 -1.58 2.70 4.19
N ALA A 112 -0.73 2.93 5.20
CA ALA A 112 -0.74 2.14 6.43
C ALA A 112 -2.07 2.29 7.19
N ALA A 113 -2.60 3.50 7.31
CA ALA A 113 -3.88 3.76 7.98
C ALA A 113 -5.04 3.07 7.26
N VAL A 114 -5.12 3.21 5.93
CA VAL A 114 -6.13 2.52 5.10
C VAL A 114 -6.03 1.00 5.26
N THR A 115 -4.81 0.46 5.30
CA THR A 115 -4.60 -0.99 5.49
C THR A 115 -5.04 -1.46 6.88
N PHE A 116 -4.83 -0.69 7.94
CA PHE A 116 -5.35 -0.98 9.27
C PHE A 116 -6.87 -1.05 9.27
N GLU A 117 -7.53 -0.09 8.65
CA GLU A 117 -8.99 -0.02 8.60
C GLU A 117 -9.56 -1.12 7.70
N GLU A 118 -9.19 -1.17 6.41
CA GLU A 118 -9.84 -2.04 5.43
C GLU A 118 -9.46 -3.53 5.55
N LYS A 119 -8.20 -3.82 5.92
CA LYS A 119 -7.70 -5.22 5.93
C LYS A 119 -7.69 -5.84 7.30
N LEU A 120 -7.59 -5.05 8.36
CA LEU A 120 -7.52 -5.53 9.73
C LEU A 120 -8.74 -5.12 10.57
N SER A 121 -9.63 -4.29 10.02
CA SER A 121 -10.78 -3.71 10.73
C SER A 121 -10.36 -3.03 12.05
N ASP A 122 -9.13 -2.50 12.09
CA ASP A 122 -8.53 -1.84 13.24
C ASP A 122 -8.61 -0.32 13.09
N ARG A 123 -9.84 0.18 13.22
CA ARG A 123 -10.16 1.61 13.14
C ARG A 123 -9.36 2.44 14.16
N GLY A 124 -9.14 1.90 15.36
CA GLY A 124 -8.38 2.60 16.39
C GLY A 124 -6.94 2.89 15.97
N ARG A 125 -6.25 1.91 15.39
CA ARG A 125 -4.90 2.10 14.85
C ARG A 125 -4.91 2.98 13.60
N ALA A 126 -5.90 2.85 12.72
CA ALA A 126 -6.04 3.74 11.56
C ALA A 126 -6.09 5.21 12.00
N ILE A 127 -6.94 5.56 12.97
CA ILE A 127 -7.05 6.91 13.55
C ILE A 127 -5.71 7.38 14.13
N GLN A 128 -4.98 6.53 14.86
CA GLN A 128 -3.67 6.87 15.42
C GLN A 128 -2.65 7.19 14.33
N VAL A 129 -2.60 6.40 13.24
CA VAL A 129 -1.67 6.63 12.12
C VAL A 129 -2.02 7.89 11.34
N LEU A 130 -3.33 8.16 11.11
CA LEU A 130 -3.78 9.41 10.49
C LEU A 130 -3.40 10.64 11.33
N THR A 131 -3.55 10.55 12.65
CA THR A 131 -3.12 11.61 13.56
C THR A 131 -1.60 11.83 13.47
N MET A 132 -0.81 10.74 13.48
CA MET A 132 0.65 10.82 13.29
C MET A 132 1.02 11.49 11.95
N LEU A 133 0.29 11.20 10.87
CA LEU A 133 0.51 11.82 9.56
C LEU A 133 0.28 13.33 9.61
N VAL A 134 -0.84 13.77 10.20
CA VAL A 134 -1.20 15.20 10.34
C VAL A 134 -0.12 15.94 11.15
N ASP A 135 0.35 15.34 12.24
CA ASP A 135 1.37 15.94 13.11
C ASP A 135 2.75 16.02 12.43
N ARG A 136 3.10 15.01 11.63
CA ARG A 136 4.42 14.92 10.97
C ARG A 136 4.52 15.77 9.70
N TYR A 137 3.40 15.98 9.00
CA TYR A 137 3.36 16.68 7.70
C TYR A 137 2.36 17.85 7.68
N PRO A 138 2.43 18.79 8.65
CA PRO A 138 1.43 19.86 8.77
C PRO A 138 1.39 20.75 7.52
N GLY A 139 0.18 21.17 7.13
CA GLY A 139 -0.03 22.08 5.99
C GLY A 139 0.15 21.44 4.62
N THR A 140 0.31 20.12 4.52
CA THR A 140 0.33 19.41 3.24
C THR A 140 -1.06 18.94 2.85
N HIS A 141 -1.33 18.83 1.55
CA HIS A 141 -2.60 18.27 1.06
C HIS A 141 -2.87 16.85 1.61
N MET A 142 -1.81 16.05 1.82
CA MET A 142 -1.97 14.72 2.41
C MET A 142 -2.43 14.79 3.87
N ALA A 143 -1.94 15.78 4.64
CA ALA A 143 -2.41 15.99 6.01
C ALA A 143 -3.87 16.44 6.07
N GLU A 144 -4.31 17.29 5.14
CA GLU A 144 -5.71 17.67 5.02
C GLU A 144 -6.61 16.49 4.69
N THR A 145 -6.18 15.63 3.73
CA THR A 145 -6.88 14.40 3.38
C THR A 145 -6.95 13.44 4.57
N ALA A 146 -5.83 13.27 5.29
CA ALA A 146 -5.76 12.41 6.46
C ALA A 146 -6.66 12.91 7.61
N LEU A 147 -6.73 14.22 7.81
CA LEU A 147 -7.62 14.85 8.80
C LEU A 147 -9.08 14.56 8.47
N ALA A 148 -9.49 14.79 7.23
CA ALA A 148 -10.86 14.53 6.78
C ALA A 148 -11.22 13.04 6.92
N TYR A 149 -10.33 12.14 6.53
CA TYR A 149 -10.56 10.70 6.65
C TYR A 149 -10.64 10.25 8.12
N ARG A 150 -9.75 10.75 8.97
CA ARG A 150 -9.79 10.49 10.41
C ARG A 150 -11.13 10.93 11.02
N ASP A 151 -11.61 12.10 10.65
CA ASP A 151 -12.86 12.63 11.19
C ASP A 151 -14.06 11.76 10.77
N VAL A 152 -14.10 11.26 9.52
CA VAL A 152 -15.10 10.27 9.09
C VAL A 152 -15.03 9.02 9.96
N LEU A 153 -13.84 8.45 10.21
CA LEU A 153 -13.70 7.25 11.02
C LEU A 153 -14.15 7.48 12.48
N VAL A 154 -13.90 8.66 13.04
CA VAL A 154 -14.38 9.02 14.39
C VAL A 154 -15.89 9.16 14.40
N PHE A 155 -16.47 9.86 13.42
CA PHE A 155 -17.91 10.14 13.36
C PHE A 155 -18.75 8.87 13.20
N GLU A 156 -18.36 7.97 12.29
CA GLU A 156 -19.03 6.68 12.14
C GLU A 156 -18.99 5.82 13.41
N ASN A 157 -17.91 5.94 14.21
CA ASN A 157 -17.83 5.22 15.47
C ASN A 157 -18.79 5.79 16.52
N ASP A 158 -18.96 7.11 16.56
CA ASP A 158 -19.85 7.79 17.50
C ASP A 158 -21.32 7.51 17.16
N GLU A 159 -21.71 7.54 15.87
CA GLU A 159 -23.05 7.25 15.41
C GLU A 159 -23.44 5.79 15.73
N SER A 160 -22.55 4.82 15.45
CA SER A 160 -22.79 3.42 15.78
C SER A 160 -22.88 3.17 17.29
N LEU A 161 -22.19 3.95 18.10
CA LEU A 161 -22.29 3.89 19.56
C LEU A 161 -23.62 4.47 20.06
N LEU A 162 -24.05 5.60 19.48
CA LEU A 162 -25.34 6.21 19.79
C LEU A 162 -26.51 5.29 19.43
N ASP A 163 -26.46 4.61 18.28
CA ASP A 163 -27.48 3.64 17.87
C ASP A 163 -27.57 2.47 18.87
N LYS A 164 -26.43 1.93 19.32
CA LYS A 164 -26.41 0.88 20.34
C LYS A 164 -26.96 1.34 21.69
N ILE A 165 -26.65 2.57 22.10
CA ILE A 165 -27.21 3.16 23.32
C ILE A 165 -28.74 3.29 23.20
N HIS A 166 -29.25 3.74 22.05
CA HIS A 166 -30.68 3.81 21.80
C HIS A 166 -31.35 2.43 21.81
N GLU A 167 -30.72 1.42 21.21
CA GLU A 167 -31.23 0.04 21.27
C GLU A 167 -31.33 -0.49 22.73
N TRP A 168 -30.32 -0.25 23.55
CA TRP A 168 -30.32 -0.65 24.94
C TRP A 168 -31.40 0.09 25.75
N GLN A 169 -31.58 1.39 25.54
CA GLN A 169 -32.62 2.17 26.21
C GLN A 169 -34.06 1.68 25.85
N THR A 170 -34.23 1.24 24.60
CA THR A 170 -35.53 0.70 24.16
C THR A 170 -35.80 -0.70 24.70
N GLN A 171 -34.76 -1.50 24.95
CA GLN A 171 -34.91 -2.85 25.53
C GLN A 171 -35.12 -2.83 27.02
N GLU A 172 -34.66 -1.81 27.74
CA GLU A 172 -34.84 -1.68 29.21
C GLU A 172 -36.15 -1.02 29.63
N SER A 173 -37.01 -0.57 28.71
CA SER A 173 -38.32 -0.04 29.06
C SER A 173 -39.27 -1.20 29.42
N PRO A 174 -39.61 -1.41 30.71
CA PRO A 174 -40.56 -2.44 31.08
C PRO A 174 -41.92 -2.13 30.46
N PRO A 175 -42.72 -3.15 30.08
CA PRO A 175 -44.07 -2.94 29.57
C PRO A 175 -44.88 -2.20 30.65
N THR A 176 -45.37 -1.04 30.27
CA THR A 176 -46.28 -0.24 31.12
C THR A 176 -47.52 -1.06 31.42
N PRO A 177 -47.98 -1.15 32.69
CA PRO A 177 -49.14 -1.97 33.10
C PRO A 177 -50.45 -1.50 32.49
#